data_23f962bcbefcc724c85eec2428dc993a
#
_entry.id   23f962bcbefcc724c85eec2428dc993a
#
_cell.length_a   1.000
_cell.length_b   1.000
_cell.length_c   1.000
_cell.angle_alpha   90.00
_cell.angle_beta   90.00
_cell.angle_gamma   90.00
#
_symmetry.space_group_name_H-M   'P 1'
#
loop_
_entity.id
_entity.type
_entity.pdbx_description
1 polymer ?
#
loop_
_entity_poly.entity_id
_entity_poly.type
_entity_poly.pdbx_seq_one_letter_code
_entity_poly.pdbx_strand_id
1 'polypeptide(L)'
;MTEREPIFLTDDVPLHPDYPLPDLKDPVMRPFWEGARQGKLLLQRERRTHRLHWPPKPLYWQEAPLEWFEASGKGRVFSYVIAYEPFLPAFQHLLPLPLAIVETEEGARLVTYLVRCRPEDVYFGMPVQVVFKRLTSEVVLPVWAPAESTLQGMRG
;
A
#
# COMPACT_ATOMS: atom_id res chain seq x y z
N MET A 1 5.95 -23.31 -6.48
CA MET A 1 5.38 -22.23 -5.65
C MET A 1 4.15 -21.68 -6.34
N THR A 2 3.02 -21.84 -5.71
CA THR A 2 1.81 -21.16 -6.17
C THR A 2 1.95 -19.68 -5.83
N GLU A 3 2.05 -18.84 -6.85
CA GLU A 3 1.89 -17.40 -6.66
C GLU A 3 0.48 -17.17 -6.09
N ARG A 4 0.41 -16.44 -4.98
CA ARG A 4 -0.89 -16.08 -4.43
C ARG A 4 -1.55 -15.09 -5.37
N GLU A 5 -2.81 -15.33 -5.68
CA GLU A 5 -3.60 -14.36 -6.42
C GLU A 5 -3.73 -13.07 -5.61
N PRO A 6 -3.64 -11.92 -6.28
CA PRO A 6 -3.83 -10.65 -5.60
C PRO A 6 -5.25 -10.51 -5.06
N ILE A 7 -5.36 -9.87 -3.88
CA ILE A 7 -6.65 -9.61 -3.25
C ILE A 7 -7.09 -8.21 -3.63
N PHE A 8 -8.25 -8.11 -4.30
CA PHE A 8 -8.88 -6.83 -4.61
C PHE A 8 -10.06 -6.60 -3.65
N LEU A 9 -10.16 -5.37 -3.16
CA LEU A 9 -11.23 -4.94 -2.26
C LEU A 9 -12.02 -3.81 -2.91
N THR A 10 -13.30 -3.76 -2.60
CA THR A 10 -14.18 -2.65 -2.98
C THR A 10 -14.98 -2.24 -1.75
N ASP A 11 -15.05 -0.94 -1.47
CA ASP A 11 -15.87 -0.43 -0.37
C ASP A 11 -17.34 -0.53 -0.73
N ASP A 12 -18.17 -0.80 0.28
CA ASP A 12 -19.63 -0.79 0.15
C ASP A 12 -20.20 0.63 0.06
N VAL A 13 -19.39 1.61 0.41
CA VAL A 13 -19.75 3.04 0.40
C VAL A 13 -19.21 3.67 -0.88
N PRO A 14 -20.05 4.44 -1.62
CA PRO A 14 -19.57 5.17 -2.79
C PRO A 14 -18.43 6.10 -2.45
N LEU A 15 -17.46 6.25 -3.40
CA LEU A 15 -16.35 7.16 -3.23
C LEU A 15 -16.84 8.60 -3.06
N HIS A 16 -16.35 9.27 -2.00
CA HIS A 16 -16.70 10.66 -1.74
C HIS A 16 -16.22 11.55 -2.89
N PRO A 17 -17.04 12.53 -3.34
CA PRO A 17 -16.66 13.41 -4.46
C PRO A 17 -15.33 14.14 -4.27
N ASP A 18 -14.97 14.47 -3.03
CA ASP A 18 -13.75 15.21 -2.70
C ASP A 18 -12.59 14.27 -2.29
N TYR A 19 -12.69 12.97 -2.57
CA TYR A 19 -11.59 12.06 -2.28
C TYR A 19 -10.37 12.44 -3.13
N PRO A 20 -9.17 12.61 -2.51
CA PRO A 20 -7.97 13.01 -3.24
C PRO A 20 -7.45 11.85 -4.08
N LEU A 21 -7.74 11.87 -5.37
CA LEU A 21 -7.26 10.86 -6.30
C LEU A 21 -5.88 11.21 -6.84
N PRO A 22 -5.03 10.22 -7.13
CA PRO A 22 -3.73 10.47 -7.71
C PRO A 22 -3.84 10.92 -9.16
N ASP A 23 -2.83 11.66 -9.62
CA ASP A 23 -2.67 11.98 -11.03
C ASP A 23 -2.06 10.79 -11.77
N LEU A 24 -2.87 10.05 -12.52
CA LEU A 24 -2.43 8.89 -13.28
C LEU A 24 -1.55 9.25 -14.49
N LYS A 25 -1.45 10.52 -14.83
CA LYS A 25 -0.62 11.02 -15.94
C LYS A 25 0.81 11.33 -15.50
N ASP A 26 1.06 11.41 -14.20
CA ASP A 26 2.41 11.64 -13.67
C ASP A 26 3.34 10.52 -14.14
N PRO A 27 4.34 10.82 -15.00
CA PRO A 27 5.21 9.78 -15.55
C PRO A 27 6.09 9.09 -14.49
N VAL A 28 6.34 9.75 -13.37
CA VAL A 28 7.14 9.18 -12.28
C VAL A 28 6.38 8.07 -11.56
N MET A 29 5.09 8.30 -11.27
CA MET A 29 4.26 7.35 -10.52
C MET A 29 3.46 6.40 -11.40
N ARG A 30 3.42 6.63 -12.71
CA ARG A 30 2.60 5.80 -13.61
C ARG A 30 2.81 4.30 -13.46
N PRO A 31 4.05 3.78 -13.45
CA PRO A 31 4.26 2.34 -13.30
C PRO A 31 3.67 1.78 -12.00
N PHE A 32 3.74 2.55 -10.91
CA PHE A 32 3.16 2.17 -9.62
C PHE A 32 1.64 1.97 -9.74
N TRP A 33 0.94 2.93 -10.35
CA TRP A 33 -0.52 2.87 -10.49
C TRP A 33 -0.97 1.81 -11.50
N GLU A 34 -0.24 1.64 -12.60
CA GLU A 34 -0.51 0.57 -13.57
C GLU A 34 -0.30 -0.81 -12.94
N GLY A 35 0.75 -0.96 -12.14
CA GLY A 35 1.00 -2.19 -11.40
C GLY A 35 -0.14 -2.51 -10.42
N ALA A 36 -0.58 -1.51 -9.66
CA ALA A 36 -1.68 -1.67 -8.71
C ALA A 36 -2.97 -2.17 -9.38
N ARG A 37 -3.28 -1.67 -10.57
CA ARG A 37 -4.45 -2.14 -11.33
C ARG A 37 -4.36 -3.62 -11.69
N GLN A 38 -3.14 -4.14 -11.82
CA GLN A 38 -2.89 -5.55 -12.12
C GLN A 38 -2.70 -6.40 -10.86
N GLY A 39 -2.85 -5.79 -9.67
CA GLY A 39 -2.62 -6.49 -8.42
C GLY A 39 -1.15 -6.73 -8.10
N LYS A 40 -0.29 -5.81 -8.55
CA LYS A 40 1.16 -5.86 -8.33
C LYS A 40 1.62 -4.62 -7.58
N LEU A 41 2.41 -4.83 -6.53
CA LEU A 41 3.09 -3.74 -5.84
C LEU A 41 4.44 -3.53 -6.52
N LEU A 42 4.53 -2.50 -7.37
CA LEU A 42 5.77 -2.16 -8.05
C LEU A 42 6.54 -1.11 -7.25
N LEU A 43 7.80 -1.39 -6.99
CA LEU A 43 8.73 -0.48 -6.34
C LEU A 43 9.91 -0.21 -7.27
N GLN A 44 10.61 0.89 -7.01
CA GLN A 44 11.75 1.33 -7.81
C GLN A 44 13.06 1.02 -7.10
N ARG A 45 14.07 0.60 -7.87
CA ARG A 45 15.41 0.36 -7.35
C ARG A 45 16.49 0.68 -8.38
N GLU A 46 17.72 0.85 -7.92
CA GLU A 46 18.87 0.93 -8.79
C GLU A 46 19.19 -0.46 -9.36
N ARG A 47 19.48 -0.54 -10.66
CA ARG A 47 19.72 -1.80 -11.33
C ARG A 47 20.96 -2.55 -10.80
N ARG A 48 22.04 -1.84 -10.47
CA ARG A 48 23.28 -2.45 -10.05
C ARG A 48 23.31 -2.86 -8.59
N THR A 49 22.88 -1.94 -7.73
CA THR A 49 23.00 -2.10 -6.28
C THR A 49 21.77 -2.70 -5.64
N HIS A 50 20.62 -2.69 -6.37
CA HIS A 50 19.30 -2.99 -5.86
C HIS A 50 18.86 -2.07 -4.69
N ARG A 51 19.49 -0.90 -4.59
CA ARG A 51 19.10 0.11 -3.61
C ARG A 51 17.71 0.65 -3.95
N LEU A 52 16.81 0.58 -2.97
CA LEU A 52 15.43 1.01 -3.15
C LEU A 52 15.30 2.53 -3.13
N HIS A 53 14.41 3.04 -3.96
CA HIS A 53 13.99 4.42 -3.96
C HIS A 53 12.50 4.52 -3.70
N TRP A 54 12.13 5.07 -2.57
CA TRP A 54 10.75 5.41 -2.27
C TRP A 54 10.71 6.76 -1.51
N PRO A 55 9.98 7.77 -1.98
CA PRO A 55 9.22 7.80 -3.23
C PRO A 55 10.07 7.59 -4.47
N PRO A 56 9.45 7.17 -5.62
CA PRO A 56 10.20 6.93 -6.85
C PRO A 56 10.81 8.20 -7.40
N LYS A 57 11.90 8.03 -8.14
CA LYS A 57 12.62 9.10 -8.82
C LYS A 57 12.32 9.05 -10.32
N PRO A 58 12.45 10.17 -11.03
CA PRO A 58 12.32 10.18 -12.49
C PRO A 58 13.33 9.22 -13.15
N LEU A 59 12.93 8.58 -14.25
CA LEU A 59 13.80 7.64 -14.96
C LEU A 59 15.07 8.28 -15.54
N TYR A 60 15.06 9.61 -15.72
CA TYR A 60 16.25 10.35 -16.14
C TYR A 60 17.20 10.70 -14.97
N TRP A 61 16.97 10.15 -13.79
CA TRP A 61 17.86 10.33 -12.66
C TRP A 61 19.26 9.85 -13.02
N GLN A 62 20.20 10.79 -13.12
CA GLN A 62 21.51 10.54 -13.73
C GLN A 62 22.52 9.85 -12.83
N GLU A 63 22.25 9.79 -11.54
CA GLU A 63 23.17 9.20 -10.57
C GLU A 63 23.29 7.68 -10.72
N ALA A 64 22.20 7.00 -11.08
CA ALA A 64 22.21 5.55 -11.29
C ALA A 64 21.04 5.13 -12.19
N PRO A 65 21.22 4.10 -13.03
CA PRO A 65 20.12 3.51 -13.78
C PRO A 65 19.07 2.90 -12.84
N LEU A 66 17.80 3.22 -13.07
CA LEU A 66 16.67 2.78 -12.25
C LEU A 66 15.85 1.72 -12.97
N GLU A 67 15.20 0.86 -12.21
CA GLU A 67 14.24 -0.12 -12.71
C GLU A 67 13.08 -0.28 -11.75
N TRP A 68 11.93 -0.68 -12.28
CA TRP A 68 10.78 -1.10 -11.49
C TRP A 68 10.80 -2.62 -11.34
N PHE A 69 10.38 -3.09 -10.17
CA PHE A 69 10.31 -4.51 -9.90
C PHE A 69 9.07 -4.82 -9.06
N GLU A 70 8.58 -6.04 -9.15
CA GLU A 70 7.44 -6.49 -8.35
C GLU A 70 7.93 -6.89 -6.96
N ALA A 71 7.44 -6.19 -5.94
CA ALA A 71 7.71 -6.53 -4.55
C ALA A 71 6.89 -7.77 -4.13
N SER A 72 7.33 -8.45 -3.07
CA SER A 72 6.67 -9.65 -2.55
C SER A 72 5.24 -9.39 -2.07
N GLY A 73 4.93 -8.15 -1.72
CA GLY A 73 3.65 -7.80 -1.09
C GLY A 73 3.60 -8.11 0.40
N LYS A 74 4.71 -8.51 0.99
CA LYS A 74 4.83 -8.79 2.43
C LYS A 74 5.55 -7.64 3.12
N GLY A 75 5.17 -7.39 4.37
CA GLY A 75 5.80 -6.35 5.17
C GLY A 75 5.45 -6.46 6.64
N ARG A 76 5.89 -5.47 7.39
CA ARG A 76 5.60 -5.36 8.82
C ARG A 76 5.23 -3.93 9.16
N VAL A 77 4.38 -3.76 10.16
CA VAL A 77 4.08 -2.42 10.70
C VAL A 77 5.33 -1.90 11.40
N PHE A 78 5.94 -0.88 10.83
CA PHE A 78 7.08 -0.19 11.42
C PHE A 78 6.65 0.80 12.48
N SER A 79 5.59 1.57 12.18
CA SER A 79 4.99 2.53 13.10
C SER A 79 3.53 2.72 12.74
N TYR A 80 2.72 3.18 13.69
CA TYR A 80 1.31 3.45 13.43
C TYR A 80 0.73 4.47 14.38
N VAL A 81 -0.38 5.05 13.97
CA VAL A 81 -1.27 5.84 14.81
C VAL A 81 -2.71 5.47 14.48
N ILE A 82 -3.62 5.72 15.40
CA ILE A 82 -5.05 5.55 15.13
C ILE A 82 -5.67 6.93 14.98
N ALA A 83 -6.22 7.21 13.80
CA ALA A 83 -6.93 8.44 13.54
C ALA A 83 -8.39 8.30 13.99
N TYR A 84 -8.83 9.15 14.88
CA TYR A 84 -10.22 9.20 15.38
C TYR A 84 -11.02 10.33 14.73
N GLU A 85 -10.34 11.29 14.11
CA GLU A 85 -10.96 12.41 13.41
C GLU A 85 -10.50 12.43 11.95
N PRO A 86 -11.37 12.82 11.01
CA PRO A 86 -11.02 12.83 9.60
C PRO A 86 -10.13 14.02 9.26
N PHE A 87 -9.07 13.76 8.50
CA PHE A 87 -8.27 14.84 7.88
C PHE A 87 -9.09 15.56 6.81
N LEU A 88 -9.92 14.81 6.11
CA LEU A 88 -10.85 15.28 5.09
C LEU A 88 -12.18 14.55 5.26
N PRO A 89 -13.32 15.21 4.94
CA PRO A 89 -14.63 14.54 5.01
C PRO A 89 -14.69 13.20 4.27
N ALA A 90 -13.89 13.07 3.20
CA ALA A 90 -13.82 11.85 2.41
C ALA A 90 -13.38 10.61 3.18
N PHE A 91 -12.70 10.78 4.33
CA PHE A 91 -12.22 9.68 5.16
C PHE A 91 -13.13 9.34 6.35
N GLN A 92 -14.22 10.07 6.53
CA GLN A 92 -15.12 9.91 7.68
C GLN A 92 -15.57 8.47 7.88
N HIS A 93 -15.92 7.77 6.80
CA HIS A 93 -16.44 6.40 6.87
C HIS A 93 -15.37 5.35 7.23
N LEU A 94 -14.09 5.72 7.19
CA LEU A 94 -12.98 4.82 7.52
C LEU A 94 -12.58 4.87 8.99
N LEU A 95 -13.12 5.83 9.75
CA LEU A 95 -12.73 6.04 11.15
C LEU A 95 -13.36 5.01 12.09
N PRO A 96 -12.67 4.60 13.16
CA PRO A 96 -11.28 4.93 13.48
C PRO A 96 -10.31 4.23 12.53
N LEU A 97 -9.33 4.97 12.02
CA LEU A 97 -8.47 4.50 10.93
C LEU A 97 -7.04 4.26 11.41
N PRO A 98 -6.54 3.02 11.35
CA PRO A 98 -5.12 2.77 11.58
C PRO A 98 -4.30 3.30 10.41
N LEU A 99 -3.48 4.32 10.65
CA LEU A 99 -2.49 4.83 9.73
C LEU A 99 -1.15 4.22 10.08
N ALA A 100 -0.44 3.69 9.11
CA ALA A 100 0.79 2.96 9.36
C ALA A 100 1.91 3.35 8.40
N ILE A 101 3.13 3.20 8.88
CA ILE A 101 4.30 3.07 8.04
C ILE A 101 4.59 1.57 7.98
N VAL A 102 4.48 0.99 6.80
CA VAL A 102 4.81 -0.41 6.57
C VAL A 102 6.22 -0.50 6.00
N GLU A 103 7.06 -1.31 6.61
CA GLU A 103 8.34 -1.68 6.04
C GLU A 103 8.15 -2.97 5.24
N THR A 104 8.40 -2.88 3.93
CA THR A 104 8.28 -4.05 3.06
C THR A 104 9.41 -5.03 3.29
N GLU A 105 9.22 -6.28 2.88
CA GLU A 105 10.26 -7.31 2.96
C GLU A 105 11.56 -6.87 2.27
N GLU A 106 11.45 -6.08 1.20
CA GLU A 106 12.59 -5.54 0.46
C GLU A 106 13.27 -4.36 1.17
N GLY A 107 12.64 -3.75 2.16
CA GLY A 107 13.19 -2.66 2.95
C GLY A 107 12.67 -1.27 2.63
N ALA A 108 11.66 -1.12 1.78
CA ALA A 108 11.02 0.18 1.54
C ALA A 108 10.02 0.49 2.66
N ARG A 109 9.87 1.77 2.99
CA ARG A 109 8.89 2.23 3.98
C ARG A 109 7.81 3.03 3.30
N LEU A 110 6.58 2.55 3.40
CA LEU A 110 5.40 3.11 2.73
C LEU A 110 4.42 3.63 3.78
N VAL A 111 3.93 4.85 3.57
CA VAL A 111 2.82 5.38 4.38
C VAL A 111 1.52 4.84 3.77
N THR A 112 0.69 4.26 4.61
CA THR A 112 -0.56 3.63 4.19
C THR A 112 -1.58 3.65 5.33
N TYR A 113 -2.76 3.11 5.08
CA TYR A 113 -3.66 2.73 6.15
C TYR A 113 -3.93 1.24 6.10
N LEU A 114 -4.34 0.68 7.24
CA LEU A 114 -4.63 -0.72 7.36
C LEU A 114 -6.12 -0.98 7.17
N VAL A 115 -6.44 -2.06 6.48
CA VAL A 115 -7.80 -2.56 6.28
C VAL A 115 -7.94 -3.92 6.93
N ARG A 116 -9.16 -4.38 7.16
CA ARG A 116 -9.45 -5.67 7.81
C ARG A 116 -8.73 -5.84 9.16
N CYS A 117 -8.56 -4.72 9.86
CA CYS A 117 -7.82 -4.69 11.11
C CYS A 117 -8.50 -3.70 12.05
N ARG A 118 -8.88 -4.16 13.23
CA ARG A 118 -9.44 -3.27 14.25
C ARG A 118 -8.31 -2.42 14.86
N PRO A 119 -8.59 -1.17 15.27
CA PRO A 119 -7.56 -0.33 15.89
C PRO A 119 -6.82 -0.99 17.05
N GLU A 120 -7.53 -1.73 17.88
CA GLU A 120 -6.96 -2.43 19.05
C GLU A 120 -6.09 -3.63 18.71
N ASP A 121 -6.12 -4.09 17.47
CA ASP A 121 -5.36 -5.26 17.05
C ASP A 121 -4.01 -4.92 16.40
N VAL A 122 -3.76 -3.62 16.13
CA VAL A 122 -2.50 -3.17 15.54
C VAL A 122 -1.37 -3.20 16.57
N TYR A 123 -0.22 -3.68 16.16
CA TYR A 123 0.98 -3.64 17.01
C TYR A 123 2.25 -3.46 16.17
N PHE A 124 3.31 -2.96 16.80
CA PHE A 124 4.60 -2.80 16.15
C PHE A 124 5.17 -4.15 15.72
N GLY A 125 5.61 -4.24 14.47
CA GLY A 125 6.12 -5.48 13.92
C GLY A 125 5.06 -6.45 13.41
N MET A 126 3.77 -6.07 13.45
CA MET A 126 2.70 -6.94 12.95
C MET A 126 2.92 -7.30 11.49
N PRO A 127 2.94 -8.60 11.15
CA PRO A 127 3.02 -9.02 9.76
C PRO A 127 1.79 -8.57 8.97
N VAL A 128 2.02 -7.97 7.82
CA VAL A 128 0.98 -7.46 6.94
C VAL A 128 1.24 -7.88 5.49
N GLN A 129 0.19 -7.87 4.69
CA GLN A 129 0.24 -8.16 3.26
C GLN A 129 -0.47 -7.05 2.49
N VAL A 130 0.01 -6.75 1.29
CA VAL A 130 -0.62 -5.77 0.43
C VAL A 130 -1.94 -6.33 -0.11
N VAL A 131 -2.95 -5.47 -0.14
CA VAL A 131 -4.22 -5.72 -0.83
C VAL A 131 -4.54 -4.49 -1.68
N PHE A 132 -5.39 -4.66 -2.68
CA PHE A 132 -5.61 -3.65 -3.70
C PHE A 132 -7.05 -3.16 -3.65
N LYS A 133 -7.24 -1.91 -3.22
CA LYS A 133 -8.55 -1.31 -3.04
C LYS A 133 -8.96 -0.54 -4.30
N ARG A 134 -10.03 -0.98 -4.94
CA ARG A 134 -10.59 -0.29 -6.10
C ARG A 134 -11.33 0.95 -5.65
N LEU A 135 -10.81 2.13 -6.02
CA LEU A 135 -11.46 3.40 -5.74
C LEU A 135 -12.37 3.85 -6.88
N THR A 136 -11.87 3.72 -8.11
CA THR A 136 -12.62 4.01 -9.34
C THR A 136 -12.32 2.91 -10.36
N SER A 137 -12.91 3.01 -11.55
CA SER A 137 -12.59 2.09 -12.66
C SER A 137 -11.12 2.15 -13.08
N GLU A 138 -10.42 3.25 -12.77
CA GLU A 138 -9.04 3.49 -13.20
C GLU A 138 -8.04 3.48 -12.05
N VAL A 139 -8.48 3.78 -10.82
CA VAL A 139 -7.61 3.93 -9.65
C VAL A 139 -7.78 2.77 -8.71
N VAL A 140 -6.69 2.05 -8.49
CA VAL A 140 -6.57 1.00 -7.48
C VAL A 140 -5.48 1.41 -6.51
N LEU A 141 -5.81 1.47 -5.23
CA LEU A 141 -4.90 1.90 -4.17
C LEU A 141 -4.34 0.68 -3.44
N PRO A 142 -3.02 0.47 -3.46
CA PRO A 142 -2.41 -0.52 -2.58
C PRO A 142 -2.57 -0.09 -1.12
N VAL A 143 -3.16 -0.94 -0.32
CA VAL A 143 -3.28 -0.78 1.14
C VAL A 143 -2.85 -2.09 1.78
N TRP A 144 -2.81 -2.15 3.10
CA TRP A 144 -2.26 -3.31 3.79
C TRP A 144 -3.25 -3.89 4.77
N ALA A 145 -3.25 -5.20 4.87
CA ALA A 145 -4.08 -5.97 5.82
C ALA A 145 -3.18 -6.89 6.64
N PRO A 146 -3.62 -7.31 7.84
CA PRO A 146 -2.90 -8.35 8.57
C PRO A 146 -2.65 -9.56 7.69
N ALA A 147 -1.46 -10.14 7.76
CA ALA A 147 -1.13 -11.36 7.02
C ALA A 147 -2.06 -12.50 7.47
N GLU A 148 -2.36 -13.43 6.57
CA GLU A 148 -3.30 -14.54 6.86
C GLU A 148 -2.93 -15.34 8.10
N SER A 149 -1.63 -15.58 8.32
CA SER A 149 -1.13 -16.25 9.52
C SER A 149 -1.46 -15.48 10.80
N THR A 150 -1.45 -14.14 10.74
CA THR A 150 -1.82 -13.27 11.87
C THR A 150 -3.31 -13.34 12.12
N LEU A 151 -4.13 -13.33 11.06
CA LEU A 151 -5.58 -13.44 11.16
C LEU A 151 -6.01 -14.78 11.77
N GLN A 152 -5.33 -15.86 11.45
CA GLN A 152 -5.59 -17.17 12.05
C GLN A 152 -5.30 -17.19 13.56
N GLY A 153 -4.23 -16.51 13.98
CA GLY A 153 -3.91 -16.35 15.39
C GLY A 153 -4.93 -15.52 16.17
N MET A 154 -5.59 -14.56 15.52
CA MET A 154 -6.61 -13.71 16.14
C MET A 154 -7.98 -14.37 16.29
N ARG A 155 -8.21 -15.51 15.60
CA ARG A 155 -9.47 -16.26 15.65
C ARG A 155 -9.50 -17.33 16.76
N GLY A 156 -8.40 -17.48 17.45
CA GLY A 156 -8.28 -18.48 18.52
C GLY A 156 -8.85 -18.04 19.88
#